data_06b588b739631a9815b84674828e3b2e
#
_entry.id   06b588b739631a9815b84674828e3b2e
#
_cell.length_a   1.000
_cell.length_b   1.000
_cell.length_c   1.000
_cell.angle_alpha   90.00
_cell.angle_beta   90.00
_cell.angle_gamma   90.00
#
_symmetry.space_group_name_H-M   'P 1'
#
loop_
_entity.id
_entity.type
_entity.pdbx_description
1 polymer ?
#
loop_
_entity_poly.entity_id
_entity_poly.type
_entity_poly.pdbx_seq_one_letter_code
_entity_poly.pdbx_strand_id
1 'polypeptide(L)'
;MGFRDVVLRAAQRAVEVIDESGAMARIEQHGYTRIDPFQIAADSGVMVMLRPMQKLLGAFLGDESPGILVNVDRPAGLVHMTCAHELGHFFMGHGSSADEKIYYGSHAALVEQEADQFGYNLLVPRKLIVKIMQRKQWTKQALFRPDVLYQLALRMGVSYEAAAWSLSRHNVMSPDQVQKMLRTKPAMIKKALLGDRLVDARKEVWLLDNDDRTSILEPRPDDQLVVRLPSRAASGYLWEADSVEELKAQGFQLEPLTVPSKPSVEEPLVFGAPSMMDYILTGGRTSLTSPVNVQLSERAPWDCSSPVIGTFRSSAKFEPLSLGLTPHSRKQLLKGGLE
;
A
#
# COMPACT_ATOMS: atom_id res chain seq x y z
N MET A 1 12.25 -28.45 17.30
CA MET A 1 11.18 -27.43 17.18
C MET A 1 10.38 -27.73 15.94
N GLY A 2 9.06 -27.86 16.03
CA GLY A 2 8.23 -28.17 14.86
C GLY A 2 7.86 -26.90 14.09
N PHE A 3 7.44 -27.03 12.83
CA PHE A 3 6.99 -25.91 12.00
C PHE A 3 5.94 -25.03 12.69
N ARG A 4 5.01 -25.65 13.45
CA ARG A 4 3.97 -24.91 14.19
C ARG A 4 4.57 -24.00 15.28
N ASP A 5 5.61 -24.45 15.96
CA ASP A 5 6.26 -23.67 17.02
C ASP A 5 6.97 -22.44 16.43
N VAL A 6 7.64 -22.64 15.27
CA VAL A 6 8.28 -21.55 14.49
C VAL A 6 7.27 -20.48 14.13
N VAL A 7 6.14 -20.89 13.54
CA VAL A 7 5.07 -19.96 13.15
C VAL A 7 4.52 -19.17 14.33
N LEU A 8 4.26 -19.85 15.46
CA LEU A 8 3.71 -19.20 16.65
C LEU A 8 4.70 -18.21 17.27
N ARG A 9 5.98 -18.59 17.40
CA ARG A 9 7.03 -17.73 17.95
C ARG A 9 7.23 -16.47 17.10
N ALA A 10 7.33 -16.63 15.79
CA ALA A 10 7.48 -15.52 14.87
C ALA A 10 6.24 -14.57 14.88
N ALA A 11 5.05 -15.15 14.91
CA ALA A 11 3.81 -14.36 14.98
C ALA A 11 3.71 -13.59 16.32
N GLN A 12 4.06 -14.23 17.43
CA GLN A 12 4.07 -13.57 18.74
C GLN A 12 5.08 -12.42 18.75
N ARG A 13 6.32 -12.64 18.29
CA ARG A 13 7.34 -11.59 18.25
C ARG A 13 6.94 -10.43 17.36
N ALA A 14 6.32 -10.69 16.21
CA ALA A 14 5.80 -9.63 15.33
C ALA A 14 4.74 -8.77 16.04
N VAL A 15 3.83 -9.37 16.82
CA VAL A 15 2.83 -8.63 17.60
C VAL A 15 3.51 -7.75 18.66
N GLU A 16 4.48 -8.30 19.40
CA GLU A 16 5.26 -7.53 20.39
C GLU A 16 5.94 -6.32 19.74
N VAL A 17 6.61 -6.51 18.60
CA VAL A 17 7.26 -5.43 17.86
C VAL A 17 6.26 -4.36 17.37
N ILE A 18 5.08 -4.75 16.91
CA ILE A 18 4.01 -3.81 16.54
C ILE A 18 3.57 -2.96 17.73
N ASP A 19 3.44 -3.58 18.91
CA ASP A 19 3.02 -2.88 20.12
C ASP A 19 4.15 -2.00 20.68
N GLU A 20 5.40 -2.50 20.73
CA GLU A 20 6.60 -1.77 21.19
C GLU A 20 6.89 -0.55 20.31
N SER A 21 6.77 -0.67 18.99
CA SER A 21 7.03 0.42 18.04
C SER A 21 5.90 1.44 17.93
N GLY A 22 4.72 1.16 18.50
CA GLY A 22 3.54 1.99 18.33
C GLY A 22 3.02 2.06 16.88
N ALA A 23 3.36 1.08 16.04
CA ALA A 23 3.01 1.09 14.61
C ALA A 23 1.48 1.17 14.38
N MET A 24 0.67 0.59 15.27
CA MET A 24 -0.80 0.72 15.17
C MET A 24 -1.29 2.12 15.53
N ALA A 25 -0.62 2.86 16.40
CA ALA A 25 -0.98 4.25 16.71
C ALA A 25 -0.86 5.15 15.47
N ARG A 26 0.19 4.94 14.65
CA ARG A 26 0.35 5.62 13.35
C ARG A 26 -0.86 5.40 12.43
N ILE A 27 -1.44 4.22 12.45
CA ILE A 27 -2.61 3.86 11.64
C ILE A 27 -3.90 4.42 12.27
N GLU A 28 -4.09 4.25 13.57
CA GLU A 28 -5.34 4.59 14.26
C GLU A 28 -5.53 6.09 14.45
N GLN A 29 -4.45 6.80 14.78
CA GLN A 29 -4.47 8.22 15.16
C GLN A 29 -4.13 9.15 13.98
N HIS A 30 -3.21 8.73 13.10
CA HIS A 30 -2.69 9.59 12.03
C HIS A 30 -3.22 9.25 10.63
N GLY A 31 -4.07 8.23 10.50
CA GLY A 31 -4.74 7.93 9.24
C GLY A 31 -3.94 7.10 8.23
N TYR A 32 -2.72 6.73 8.52
CA TYR A 32 -1.95 5.85 7.64
C TYR A 32 -2.61 4.49 7.46
N THR A 33 -2.24 3.78 6.39
CA THR A 33 -2.88 2.51 6.04
C THR A 33 -1.96 1.30 6.07
N ARG A 34 -0.65 1.50 6.31
CA ARG A 34 0.32 0.41 6.39
C ARG A 34 1.23 0.53 7.60
N ILE A 35 1.80 -0.59 8.00
CA ILE A 35 2.96 -0.63 8.89
C ILE A 35 4.20 -0.31 8.05
N ASP A 36 5.05 0.56 8.58
CA ASP A 36 6.27 1.00 7.92
C ASP A 36 7.49 0.23 8.48
N PRO A 37 8.03 -0.76 7.76
CA PRO A 37 9.15 -1.55 8.25
C PRO A 37 10.45 -0.71 8.36
N PHE A 38 10.59 0.35 7.56
CA PHE A 38 11.75 1.23 7.64
C PHE A 38 11.75 2.09 8.90
N GLN A 39 10.56 2.53 9.31
CA GLN A 39 10.42 3.24 10.59
C GLN A 39 10.74 2.32 11.77
N ILE A 40 10.20 1.08 11.76
CA ILE A 40 10.47 0.09 12.80
C ILE A 40 11.97 -0.23 12.88
N ALA A 41 12.64 -0.43 11.74
CA ALA A 41 14.07 -0.65 11.69
C ALA A 41 14.83 0.49 12.37
N ALA A 42 14.55 1.74 11.98
CA ALA A 42 15.21 2.91 12.54
C ALA A 42 14.95 3.06 14.04
N ASP A 43 13.72 2.87 14.50
CA ASP A 43 13.36 2.96 15.92
C ASP A 43 14.04 1.86 16.77
N SER A 44 14.42 0.75 16.13
CA SER A 44 15.14 -0.38 16.75
C SER A 44 16.68 -0.29 16.60
N GLY A 45 17.19 0.83 16.07
CA GLY A 45 18.64 1.01 15.89
C GLY A 45 19.23 0.32 14.66
N VAL A 46 18.39 -0.24 13.78
CA VAL A 46 18.82 -0.95 12.56
C VAL A 46 18.84 0.01 11.36
N MET A 47 19.99 0.12 10.71
CA MET A 47 20.16 0.97 9.53
C MET A 47 19.69 0.27 8.27
N VAL A 48 18.84 0.92 7.46
CA VAL A 48 18.37 0.36 6.19
C VAL A 48 18.92 1.15 5.02
N MET A 49 19.58 0.43 4.09
CA MET A 49 20.12 0.97 2.85
C MET A 49 19.44 0.30 1.64
N LEU A 50 18.94 1.14 0.74
CA LEU A 50 18.36 0.71 -0.54
C LEU A 50 19.43 0.74 -1.63
N ARG A 51 19.65 -0.41 -2.29
CA ARG A 51 20.64 -0.53 -3.38
C ARG A 51 20.11 -1.43 -4.50
N PRO A 52 20.46 -1.19 -5.76
CA PRO A 52 20.21 -2.14 -6.83
C PRO A 52 21.10 -3.37 -6.62
N MET A 53 20.49 -4.56 -6.71
CA MET A 53 21.21 -5.82 -6.57
C MET A 53 20.74 -6.79 -7.66
N GLN A 54 21.69 -7.47 -8.32
CA GLN A 54 21.35 -8.33 -9.46
C GLN A 54 20.56 -9.58 -9.04
N LYS A 55 20.99 -10.26 -7.98
CA LYS A 55 20.42 -11.53 -7.53
C LYS A 55 19.69 -11.44 -6.19
N LEU A 56 20.28 -10.74 -5.22
CA LEU A 56 19.74 -10.66 -3.87
C LEU A 56 18.48 -9.79 -3.81
N LEU A 57 17.54 -10.17 -2.94
CA LEU A 57 16.42 -9.34 -2.53
C LEU A 57 16.81 -8.45 -1.36
N GLY A 58 17.50 -9.02 -0.37
CA GLY A 58 17.97 -8.36 0.82
C GLY A 58 19.16 -9.06 1.46
N ALA A 59 19.65 -8.45 2.51
CA ALA A 59 20.65 -9.04 3.41
C ALA A 59 20.57 -8.36 4.77
N PHE A 60 20.67 -9.15 5.83
CA PHE A 60 20.83 -8.68 7.19
C PHE A 60 22.29 -8.84 7.65
N LEU A 61 22.85 -7.81 8.24
CA LEU A 61 24.17 -7.74 8.83
C LEU A 61 24.00 -7.61 10.35
N GLY A 62 24.29 -8.67 11.08
CA GLY A 62 24.05 -8.79 12.52
C GLY A 62 25.24 -8.41 13.41
N ASP A 63 26.10 -7.50 12.96
CA ASP A 63 27.29 -7.05 13.69
C ASP A 63 26.92 -6.04 14.82
N GLU A 64 27.95 -5.42 15.44
CA GLU A 64 27.77 -4.42 16.51
C GLU A 64 26.86 -3.24 16.08
N SER A 65 26.84 -2.91 14.79
CA SER A 65 25.93 -1.93 14.19
C SER A 65 25.03 -2.62 13.16
N PRO A 66 23.87 -3.13 13.57
CA PRO A 66 23.01 -3.94 12.71
C PRO A 66 22.50 -3.13 11.51
N GLY A 67 22.51 -3.77 10.35
CA GLY A 67 22.13 -3.14 9.09
C GLY A 67 21.34 -4.08 8.18
N ILE A 68 20.48 -3.51 7.37
CA ILE A 68 19.70 -4.20 6.35
C ILE A 68 19.97 -3.57 4.99
N LEU A 69 20.32 -4.40 4.00
CA LEU A 69 20.34 -4.04 2.60
C LEU A 69 19.07 -4.52 1.92
N VAL A 70 18.42 -3.68 1.11
CA VAL A 70 17.21 -4.05 0.36
C VAL A 70 17.35 -3.64 -1.10
N ASN A 71 16.95 -4.54 -1.98
CA ASN A 71 16.99 -4.33 -3.43
C ASN A 71 15.89 -3.37 -3.88
N VAL A 72 16.26 -2.16 -4.28
CA VAL A 72 15.34 -1.10 -4.69
C VAL A 72 14.72 -1.32 -6.09
N ASP A 73 15.32 -2.17 -6.94
CA ASP A 73 14.83 -2.47 -8.29
C ASP A 73 13.63 -3.43 -8.31
N ARG A 74 13.04 -3.67 -7.14
CA ARG A 74 11.88 -4.54 -6.97
C ARG A 74 10.60 -3.72 -6.77
N PRO A 75 9.42 -4.32 -7.05
CA PRO A 75 8.13 -3.68 -6.72
C PRO A 75 8.06 -3.29 -5.24
N ALA A 76 7.40 -2.17 -4.91
CA ALA A 76 7.35 -1.63 -3.55
C ALA A 76 6.92 -2.66 -2.49
N GLY A 77 5.88 -3.45 -2.79
CA GLY A 77 5.42 -4.49 -1.86
C GLY A 77 6.45 -5.57 -1.57
N LEU A 78 7.38 -5.85 -2.51
CA LEU A 78 8.49 -6.77 -2.28
C LEU A 78 9.63 -6.09 -1.51
N VAL A 79 9.90 -4.81 -1.77
CA VAL A 79 10.87 -4.01 -1.01
C VAL A 79 10.49 -3.97 0.48
N HIS A 80 9.22 -3.69 0.79
CA HIS A 80 8.74 -3.70 2.18
C HIS A 80 8.80 -5.08 2.81
N MET A 81 8.38 -6.12 2.07
CA MET A 81 8.41 -7.51 2.56
C MET A 81 9.85 -7.96 2.82
N THR A 82 10.79 -7.63 1.93
CA THR A 82 12.20 -7.93 2.15
C THR A 82 12.73 -7.24 3.42
N CYS A 83 12.46 -5.95 3.60
CA CYS A 83 12.85 -5.26 4.84
C CYS A 83 12.24 -5.91 6.09
N ALA A 84 10.96 -6.31 6.03
CA ALA A 84 10.29 -6.98 7.15
C ALA A 84 10.84 -8.39 7.41
N HIS A 85 11.27 -9.12 6.38
CA HIS A 85 11.93 -10.41 6.48
C HIS A 85 13.31 -10.28 7.17
N GLU A 86 14.12 -9.31 6.71
CA GLU A 86 15.43 -9.05 7.34
C GLU A 86 15.29 -8.55 8.79
N LEU A 87 14.23 -7.79 9.10
CA LEU A 87 13.86 -7.48 10.49
C LEU A 87 13.49 -8.74 11.28
N GLY A 88 12.92 -9.75 10.61
CA GLY A 88 12.69 -11.07 11.20
C GLY A 88 13.99 -11.70 11.69
N HIS A 89 15.07 -11.68 10.89
CA HIS A 89 16.38 -12.17 11.35
C HIS A 89 16.88 -11.38 12.56
N PHE A 90 16.75 -10.08 12.55
CA PHE A 90 17.15 -9.24 13.68
C PHE A 90 16.37 -9.55 14.96
N PHE A 91 15.03 -9.51 14.92
CA PHE A 91 14.19 -9.67 16.10
C PHE A 91 14.11 -11.10 16.64
N MET A 92 14.41 -12.10 15.80
CA MET A 92 14.48 -13.52 16.21
C MET A 92 15.88 -13.92 16.66
N GLY A 93 16.87 -13.02 16.56
CA GLY A 93 18.24 -13.28 16.99
C GLY A 93 19.02 -14.23 16.06
N HIS A 94 18.71 -14.19 14.76
CA HIS A 94 19.44 -14.96 13.76
C HIS A 94 20.79 -14.27 13.44
N GLY A 95 21.75 -15.05 12.93
CA GLY A 95 22.99 -14.48 12.38
C GLY A 95 22.77 -13.72 11.09
N SER A 96 23.85 -13.11 10.55
CA SER A 96 23.80 -12.41 9.26
C SER A 96 23.28 -13.32 8.15
N SER A 97 22.44 -12.79 7.28
CA SER A 97 21.79 -13.48 6.16
C SER A 97 21.96 -12.74 4.85
N ALA A 98 21.78 -13.44 3.73
CA ALA A 98 21.75 -12.84 2.39
C ALA A 98 20.85 -13.68 1.49
N ASP A 99 19.74 -13.09 1.05
CA ASP A 99 18.63 -13.81 0.45
C ASP A 99 18.41 -13.46 -1.02
N GLU A 100 18.40 -14.50 -1.87
CA GLU A 100 18.02 -14.40 -3.29
C GLU A 100 16.50 -14.49 -3.49
N LYS A 101 15.77 -15.12 -2.56
CA LYS A 101 14.33 -15.38 -2.65
C LYS A 101 13.68 -15.39 -1.27
N ILE A 102 12.46 -14.89 -1.19
CA ILE A 102 11.55 -15.16 -0.07
C ILE A 102 10.83 -16.48 -0.36
N TYR A 103 10.96 -17.46 0.53
CA TYR A 103 10.41 -18.79 0.36
C TYR A 103 8.98 -18.88 0.91
N TYR A 104 8.01 -19.21 0.03
CA TYR A 104 6.61 -19.38 0.40
C TYR A 104 6.29 -20.83 0.77
N GLY A 105 7.00 -21.45 1.70
CA GLY A 105 6.65 -22.83 2.07
C GLY A 105 7.62 -23.58 2.96
N SER A 106 7.31 -24.86 3.19
CA SER A 106 7.98 -25.74 4.16
C SER A 106 9.37 -26.25 3.75
N HIS A 107 9.92 -25.82 2.63
CA HIS A 107 11.22 -26.30 2.11
C HIS A 107 12.41 -25.40 2.45
N ALA A 108 12.17 -24.22 3.04
CA ALA A 108 13.22 -23.34 3.51
C ALA A 108 13.81 -23.86 4.84
N ALA A 109 15.03 -23.41 5.19
CA ALA A 109 15.60 -23.62 6.53
C ALA A 109 14.63 -23.04 7.58
N LEU A 110 14.62 -23.60 8.80
CA LEU A 110 13.72 -23.15 9.86
C LEU A 110 13.88 -21.65 10.18
N VAL A 111 15.11 -21.15 10.07
CA VAL A 111 15.47 -19.74 10.28
C VAL A 111 14.76 -18.85 9.25
N GLU A 112 14.79 -19.24 7.96
CA GLU A 112 14.13 -18.51 6.87
C GLU A 112 12.60 -18.55 7.02
N GLN A 113 12.07 -19.72 7.40
CA GLN A 113 10.63 -19.83 7.67
C GLN A 113 10.19 -18.90 8.82
N GLU A 114 11.01 -18.76 9.83
CA GLU A 114 10.75 -17.87 10.96
C GLU A 114 10.78 -16.40 10.56
N ALA A 115 11.79 -15.98 9.79
CA ALA A 115 11.90 -14.64 9.27
C ALA A 115 10.72 -14.30 8.33
N ASP A 116 10.34 -15.22 7.43
CA ASP A 116 9.16 -15.07 6.58
C ASP A 116 7.87 -14.91 7.39
N GLN A 117 7.64 -15.78 8.38
CA GLN A 117 6.43 -15.70 9.21
C GLN A 117 6.41 -14.42 10.04
N PHE A 118 7.54 -13.96 10.54
CA PHE A 118 7.68 -12.67 11.20
C PHE A 118 7.26 -11.54 10.25
N GLY A 119 7.86 -11.46 9.05
CA GLY A 119 7.59 -10.42 8.06
C GLY A 119 6.11 -10.34 7.66
N TYR A 120 5.47 -11.48 7.42
CA TYR A 120 4.04 -11.53 7.11
C TYR A 120 3.16 -11.05 8.26
N ASN A 121 3.44 -11.49 9.49
CA ASN A 121 2.66 -11.07 10.66
C ASN A 121 2.91 -9.61 11.02
N LEU A 122 4.10 -9.08 10.74
CA LEU A 122 4.43 -7.67 10.92
C LEU A 122 3.64 -6.79 9.94
N LEU A 123 3.70 -7.08 8.63
CA LEU A 123 3.11 -6.19 7.61
C LEU A 123 1.61 -6.39 7.44
N VAL A 124 1.08 -7.58 7.71
CA VAL A 124 -0.33 -7.93 7.48
C VAL A 124 -0.97 -8.49 8.75
N PRO A 125 -0.90 -7.80 9.90
CA PRO A 125 -1.59 -8.24 11.09
C PRO A 125 -3.11 -8.14 10.91
N ARG A 126 -3.84 -9.05 11.55
CA ARG A 126 -5.30 -9.09 11.45
C ARG A 126 -5.98 -7.76 11.82
N LYS A 127 -5.45 -7.05 12.82
CA LYS A 127 -5.96 -5.73 13.24
C LYS A 127 -5.92 -4.72 12.08
N LEU A 128 -4.85 -4.72 11.29
CA LEU A 128 -4.69 -3.81 10.14
C LEU A 128 -5.73 -4.10 9.06
N ILE A 129 -5.92 -5.37 8.69
CA ILE A 129 -6.94 -5.79 7.72
C ILE A 129 -8.32 -5.28 8.15
N VAL A 130 -8.70 -5.56 9.41
CA VAL A 130 -9.99 -5.12 9.96
C VAL A 130 -10.12 -3.59 9.92
N LYS A 131 -9.06 -2.86 10.28
CA LYS A 131 -9.08 -1.39 10.28
C LYS A 131 -9.28 -0.80 8.88
N ILE A 132 -8.59 -1.35 7.86
CA ILE A 132 -8.78 -0.94 6.47
C ILE A 132 -10.20 -1.27 6.00
N MET A 133 -10.68 -2.49 6.28
CA MET A 133 -12.05 -2.88 5.94
C MET A 133 -13.10 -1.95 6.55
N GLN A 134 -12.94 -1.58 7.83
CA GLN A 134 -13.84 -0.66 8.51
C GLN A 134 -13.84 0.73 7.84
N ARG A 135 -12.65 1.29 7.54
CA ARG A 135 -12.54 2.58 6.86
C ARG A 135 -13.16 2.57 5.46
N LYS A 136 -12.96 1.47 4.73
CA LYS A 136 -13.46 1.27 3.37
C LYS A 136 -14.88 0.71 3.30
N GLN A 137 -15.51 0.47 4.45
CA GLN A 137 -16.83 -0.18 4.55
C GLN A 137 -16.91 -1.52 3.78
N TRP A 138 -15.76 -2.21 3.66
CA TRP A 138 -15.70 -3.49 2.97
C TRP A 138 -16.20 -4.63 3.85
N THR A 139 -17.09 -5.42 3.31
CA THR A 139 -17.51 -6.68 3.92
C THR A 139 -16.46 -7.78 3.68
N LYS A 140 -16.53 -8.87 4.43
CA LYS A 140 -15.69 -10.05 4.17
C LYS A 140 -15.84 -10.53 2.71
N GLN A 141 -17.04 -10.49 2.14
CA GLN A 141 -17.29 -10.92 0.77
C GLN A 141 -16.63 -10.01 -0.26
N ALA A 142 -16.50 -8.72 0.01
CA ALA A 142 -15.80 -7.81 -0.88
C ALA A 142 -14.35 -8.22 -1.10
N LEU A 143 -13.69 -8.83 -0.11
CA LEU A 143 -12.30 -9.29 -0.23
C LEU A 143 -12.13 -10.43 -1.25
N PHE A 144 -13.20 -11.10 -1.67
CA PHE A 144 -13.17 -12.12 -2.73
C PHE A 144 -13.24 -11.53 -4.15
N ARG A 145 -13.20 -10.21 -4.27
CA ARG A 145 -13.07 -9.52 -5.54
C ARG A 145 -11.60 -9.17 -5.78
N PRO A 146 -11.04 -9.51 -6.96
CA PRO A 146 -9.63 -9.23 -7.27
C PRO A 146 -9.24 -7.76 -7.19
N ASP A 147 -10.13 -6.85 -7.62
CA ASP A 147 -9.91 -5.40 -7.54
C ASP A 147 -9.82 -4.90 -6.09
N VAL A 148 -10.71 -5.39 -5.21
CA VAL A 148 -10.70 -5.02 -3.79
C VAL A 148 -9.47 -5.59 -3.08
N LEU A 149 -9.13 -6.85 -3.34
CA LEU A 149 -7.92 -7.46 -2.78
C LEU A 149 -6.65 -6.74 -3.23
N TYR A 150 -6.60 -6.31 -4.49
CA TYR A 150 -5.49 -5.51 -5.01
C TYR A 150 -5.37 -4.17 -4.27
N GLN A 151 -6.49 -3.45 -4.09
CA GLN A 151 -6.51 -2.20 -3.34
C GLN A 151 -6.18 -2.39 -1.85
N LEU A 152 -6.54 -3.52 -1.25
CA LEU A 152 -6.14 -3.89 0.11
C LEU A 152 -4.61 -4.10 0.18
N ALA A 153 -4.04 -4.82 -0.79
CA ALA A 153 -2.60 -5.08 -0.87
C ALA A 153 -1.78 -3.78 -0.94
N LEU A 154 -2.20 -2.83 -1.79
CA LEU A 154 -1.56 -1.52 -1.90
C LEU A 154 -1.61 -0.77 -0.56
N ARG A 155 -2.77 -0.74 0.11
CA ARG A 155 -2.93 -0.05 1.40
C ARG A 155 -2.09 -0.66 2.50
N MET A 156 -1.83 -1.96 2.46
CA MET A 156 -0.93 -2.63 3.41
C MET A 156 0.55 -2.57 2.99
N GLY A 157 0.85 -2.07 1.79
CA GLY A 157 2.23 -1.99 1.28
C GLY A 157 2.84 -3.34 0.95
N VAL A 158 2.02 -4.34 0.56
CA VAL A 158 2.48 -5.69 0.20
C VAL A 158 2.05 -6.05 -1.24
N SER A 159 2.63 -7.14 -1.79
CA SER A 159 2.20 -7.62 -3.10
C SER A 159 0.78 -8.22 -3.05
N TYR A 160 0.08 -8.21 -4.19
CA TYR A 160 -1.23 -8.83 -4.35
C TYR A 160 -1.25 -10.30 -3.89
N GLU A 161 -0.21 -11.05 -4.23
CA GLU A 161 -0.05 -12.44 -3.82
C GLU A 161 0.18 -12.57 -2.31
N ALA A 162 1.04 -11.73 -1.71
CA ALA A 162 1.28 -11.72 -0.28
C ALA A 162 0.00 -11.40 0.51
N ALA A 163 -0.80 -10.45 0.04
CA ALA A 163 -2.11 -10.14 0.64
C ALA A 163 -3.05 -11.34 0.57
N ALA A 164 -3.17 -12.00 -0.59
CA ALA A 164 -4.03 -13.17 -0.77
C ALA A 164 -3.66 -14.31 0.19
N TRP A 165 -2.38 -14.68 0.25
CA TRP A 165 -1.91 -15.72 1.15
C TRP A 165 -2.03 -15.33 2.63
N SER A 166 -1.86 -14.05 2.97
CA SER A 166 -2.07 -13.59 4.34
C SER A 166 -3.53 -13.71 4.77
N LEU A 167 -4.50 -13.43 3.88
CA LEU A 167 -5.90 -13.69 4.17
C LEU A 167 -6.19 -15.18 4.42
N SER A 168 -5.46 -16.07 3.75
CA SER A 168 -5.56 -17.51 4.03
C SER A 168 -4.98 -17.87 5.40
N ARG A 169 -3.82 -17.32 5.77
CA ARG A 169 -3.22 -17.51 7.11
C ARG A 169 -4.16 -17.04 8.22
N HIS A 170 -4.91 -15.98 7.98
CA HIS A 170 -5.92 -15.46 8.93
C HIS A 170 -7.28 -16.17 8.85
N ASN A 171 -7.40 -17.28 8.12
CA ASN A 171 -8.65 -18.02 7.91
C ASN A 171 -9.80 -17.18 7.34
N VAL A 172 -9.48 -16.17 6.54
CA VAL A 172 -10.47 -15.37 5.80
C VAL A 172 -10.82 -16.04 4.47
N MET A 173 -9.81 -16.60 3.77
CA MET A 173 -9.97 -17.36 2.52
C MET A 173 -9.40 -18.78 2.66
N SER A 174 -9.96 -19.72 1.92
CA SER A 174 -9.34 -21.04 1.77
C SER A 174 -8.19 -20.97 0.74
N PRO A 175 -7.22 -21.92 0.75
CA PRO A 175 -6.16 -21.98 -0.24
C PRO A 175 -6.71 -22.04 -1.69
N ASP A 176 -7.80 -22.77 -1.92
CA ASP A 176 -8.42 -22.84 -3.26
C ASP A 176 -8.99 -21.50 -3.71
N GLN A 177 -9.58 -20.74 -2.78
CA GLN A 177 -10.05 -19.39 -3.06
C GLN A 177 -8.89 -18.45 -3.40
N VAL A 178 -7.77 -18.54 -2.68
CA VAL A 178 -6.56 -17.79 -3.01
C VAL A 178 -6.09 -18.13 -4.42
N GLN A 179 -5.98 -19.42 -4.77
CA GLN A 179 -5.58 -19.84 -6.11
C GLN A 179 -6.52 -19.29 -7.20
N LYS A 180 -7.83 -19.26 -6.93
CA LYS A 180 -8.80 -18.67 -7.85
C LYS A 180 -8.57 -17.16 -8.00
N MET A 181 -8.33 -16.44 -6.92
CA MET A 181 -8.04 -14.99 -6.95
C MET A 181 -6.76 -14.68 -7.76
N LEU A 182 -5.70 -15.47 -7.58
CA LEU A 182 -4.41 -15.27 -8.24
C LEU A 182 -4.42 -15.57 -9.75
N ARG A 183 -5.50 -16.16 -10.30
CA ARG A 183 -5.71 -16.26 -11.75
C ARG A 183 -5.89 -14.88 -12.40
N THR A 184 -6.49 -13.92 -11.68
CA THR A 184 -6.59 -12.53 -12.14
C THR A 184 -5.30 -11.80 -11.78
N LYS A 185 -4.48 -11.52 -12.78
CA LYS A 185 -3.21 -10.83 -12.56
C LYS A 185 -3.40 -9.32 -12.31
N PRO A 186 -2.56 -8.67 -11.49
CA PRO A 186 -2.63 -7.22 -11.25
C PRO A 186 -2.69 -6.38 -12.52
N ALA A 187 -1.97 -6.76 -13.57
CA ALA A 187 -2.01 -6.06 -14.86
C ALA A 187 -3.42 -6.01 -15.49
N MET A 188 -4.23 -7.07 -15.32
CA MET A 188 -5.63 -7.09 -15.78
C MET A 188 -6.50 -6.14 -14.97
N ILE A 189 -6.27 -6.07 -13.64
CA ILE A 189 -6.99 -5.17 -12.74
C ILE A 189 -6.65 -3.71 -13.09
N LYS A 190 -5.38 -3.40 -13.24
CA LYS A 190 -4.89 -2.07 -13.64
C LYS A 190 -5.48 -1.63 -15.00
N LYS A 191 -5.50 -2.54 -15.97
CA LYS A 191 -6.12 -2.28 -17.28
C LYS A 191 -7.62 -2.03 -17.18
N ALA A 192 -8.32 -2.73 -16.30
CA ALA A 192 -9.74 -2.48 -16.06
C ALA A 192 -10.01 -1.10 -15.43
N LEU A 193 -9.08 -0.59 -14.60
CA LEU A 193 -9.20 0.71 -13.95
C LEU A 193 -8.85 1.89 -14.90
N LEU A 194 -7.87 1.72 -15.77
CA LEU A 194 -7.31 2.82 -16.58
C LEU A 194 -7.62 2.72 -18.07
N GLY A 195 -8.09 1.56 -18.55
CA GLY A 195 -8.29 1.32 -19.97
C GLY A 195 -7.00 1.52 -20.77
N ASP A 196 -7.10 2.29 -21.85
CA ASP A 196 -5.96 2.57 -22.74
C ASP A 196 -4.97 3.61 -22.15
N ARG A 197 -5.28 4.22 -21.01
CA ARG A 197 -4.36 5.12 -20.29
C ARG A 197 -3.33 4.40 -19.43
N LEU A 198 -3.37 3.07 -19.36
CA LEU A 198 -2.32 2.29 -18.71
C LEU A 198 -1.06 2.26 -19.58
N VAL A 199 -0.10 3.12 -19.26
CA VAL A 199 1.16 3.26 -20.01
C VAL A 199 2.20 2.24 -19.56
N ASP A 200 2.30 1.97 -18.24
CA ASP A 200 3.28 1.06 -17.65
C ASP A 200 2.63 0.15 -16.61
N ALA A 201 2.54 -1.13 -16.90
CA ALA A 201 1.96 -2.13 -16.00
C ALA A 201 2.78 -2.35 -14.71
N ARG A 202 4.02 -1.86 -14.62
CA ARG A 202 4.84 -1.93 -13.40
C ARG A 202 4.43 -0.91 -12.35
N LYS A 203 3.83 0.21 -12.77
CA LYS A 203 3.29 1.23 -11.85
C LYS A 203 2.02 0.74 -11.20
N GLU A 204 1.81 1.12 -9.95
CA GLU A 204 0.58 0.77 -9.24
C GLU A 204 -0.54 1.77 -9.54
N VAL A 205 -1.79 1.29 -9.41
CA VAL A 205 -3.00 2.08 -9.66
C VAL A 205 -3.86 2.07 -8.41
N TRP A 206 -3.88 3.19 -7.73
CA TRP A 206 -4.63 3.39 -6.49
C TRP A 206 -6.03 3.89 -6.82
N LEU A 207 -7.05 3.22 -6.28
CA LEU A 207 -8.43 3.67 -6.40
C LEU A 207 -8.86 4.31 -5.08
N LEU A 208 -9.19 5.61 -5.15
CA LEU A 208 -9.67 6.43 -4.06
C LEU A 208 -11.16 6.69 -4.24
N ASP A 209 -11.90 6.67 -3.15
CA ASP A 209 -13.32 7.02 -3.10
C ASP A 209 -13.65 7.76 -1.79
N ASN A 210 -14.92 8.05 -1.55
CA ASN A 210 -15.35 8.79 -0.37
C ASN A 210 -14.94 8.15 0.97
N ASP A 211 -14.63 6.86 1.00
CA ASP A 211 -14.22 6.16 2.21
C ASP A 211 -12.74 6.37 2.55
N ASP A 212 -11.96 6.98 1.63
CA ASP A 212 -10.55 7.33 1.87
C ASP A 212 -10.35 8.70 2.56
N ARG A 213 -11.41 9.40 2.95
CA ARG A 213 -11.37 10.77 3.52
C ARG A 213 -10.47 10.92 4.74
N THR A 214 -10.33 9.87 5.53
CA THR A 214 -9.50 9.87 6.76
C THR A 214 -8.20 9.10 6.59
N SER A 215 -7.89 8.69 5.36
CA SER A 215 -6.72 7.86 5.08
C SER A 215 -5.60 8.69 4.47
N ILE A 216 -4.36 8.42 4.93
CA ILE A 216 -3.14 8.86 4.26
C ILE A 216 -2.58 7.67 3.51
N LEU A 217 -2.67 7.72 2.18
CA LEU A 217 -2.12 6.69 1.31
C LEU A 217 -0.63 6.96 1.06
N GLU A 218 0.12 5.90 0.80
CA GLU A 218 1.57 6.01 0.57
C GLU A 218 1.98 5.39 -0.78
N PRO A 219 1.53 6.02 -1.89
CA PRO A 219 1.92 5.59 -3.23
C PRO A 219 3.39 5.94 -3.52
N ARG A 220 3.96 5.31 -4.56
CA ARG A 220 5.22 5.77 -5.15
C ARG A 220 4.99 7.02 -6.00
N PRO A 221 6.03 7.85 -6.23
CA PRO A 221 5.90 9.06 -7.06
C PRO A 221 5.43 8.80 -8.49
N ASP A 222 5.65 7.61 -9.01
CA ASP A 222 5.28 7.20 -10.37
C ASP A 222 3.99 6.36 -10.44
N ASP A 223 3.35 6.07 -9.30
CA ASP A 223 2.05 5.42 -9.27
C ASP A 223 0.95 6.35 -9.77
N GLN A 224 -0.16 5.77 -10.22
CA GLN A 224 -1.33 6.50 -10.69
C GLN A 224 -2.44 6.44 -9.65
N LEU A 225 -3.06 7.60 -9.38
CA LEU A 225 -4.17 7.69 -8.46
C LEU A 225 -5.45 7.97 -9.25
N VAL A 226 -6.44 7.10 -9.10
CA VAL A 226 -7.79 7.25 -9.68
C VAL A 226 -8.74 7.61 -8.55
N VAL A 227 -9.46 8.73 -8.70
CA VAL A 227 -10.49 9.17 -7.76
C VAL A 227 -11.84 8.85 -8.36
N ARG A 228 -12.60 7.96 -7.73
CA ARG A 228 -13.94 7.52 -8.17
C ARG A 228 -15.01 8.12 -7.29
N LEU A 229 -15.86 8.95 -7.85
CA LEU A 229 -16.91 9.67 -7.15
C LEU A 229 -18.29 9.47 -7.79
N PRO A 230 -19.37 9.49 -6.99
CA PRO A 230 -20.71 9.52 -7.54
C PRO A 230 -20.89 10.79 -8.37
N SER A 231 -21.49 10.68 -9.54
CA SER A 231 -21.70 11.81 -10.46
C SER A 231 -23.17 12.21 -10.48
N ARG A 232 -23.41 13.51 -10.34
CA ARG A 232 -24.73 14.15 -10.58
C ARG A 232 -24.70 15.02 -11.83
N ALA A 233 -23.83 14.70 -12.79
CA ALA A 233 -23.71 15.44 -14.06
C ALA A 233 -25.04 15.54 -14.82
N ALA A 234 -25.90 14.50 -14.76
CA ALA A 234 -27.24 14.54 -15.33
C ALA A 234 -28.15 15.64 -14.72
N SER A 235 -27.85 16.08 -13.49
CA SER A 235 -28.53 17.21 -12.83
C SER A 235 -27.73 18.51 -12.93
N GLY A 236 -26.67 18.52 -13.73
CA GLY A 236 -25.83 19.66 -13.97
C GLY A 236 -24.72 19.92 -12.96
N TYR A 237 -24.54 19.07 -11.94
CA TYR A 237 -23.46 19.23 -10.97
C TYR A 237 -22.19 18.53 -11.43
N LEU A 238 -21.05 19.20 -11.27
CA LEU A 238 -19.75 18.68 -11.64
C LEU A 238 -18.79 18.71 -10.45
N TRP A 239 -17.89 17.75 -10.41
CA TRP A 239 -16.78 17.77 -9.49
C TRP A 239 -15.65 18.63 -10.00
N GLU A 240 -15.21 19.58 -9.21
CA GLU A 240 -14.11 20.48 -9.50
C GLU A 240 -13.06 20.39 -8.39
N ALA A 241 -11.79 20.53 -8.73
CA ALA A 241 -10.73 20.61 -7.75
C ALA A 241 -10.76 21.97 -7.04
N ASP A 242 -10.79 21.96 -5.72
CA ASP A 242 -10.83 23.19 -4.91
C ASP A 242 -9.55 24.02 -5.03
N SER A 243 -8.41 23.37 -5.31
CA SER A 243 -7.08 23.97 -5.37
C SER A 243 -6.29 23.50 -6.58
N VAL A 244 -6.81 23.74 -7.80
CA VAL A 244 -6.12 23.36 -9.07
C VAL A 244 -4.71 23.95 -9.12
N GLU A 245 -4.53 25.20 -8.66
CA GLU A 245 -3.24 25.90 -8.67
C GLU A 245 -2.24 25.26 -7.69
N GLU A 246 -2.68 24.84 -6.50
CA GLU A 246 -1.82 24.15 -5.55
C GLU A 246 -1.37 22.79 -6.07
N LEU A 247 -2.28 22.02 -6.67
CA LEU A 247 -1.94 20.74 -7.30
C LEU A 247 -0.93 20.95 -8.45
N LYS A 248 -1.15 21.94 -9.29
CA LYS A 248 -0.23 22.30 -10.39
C LYS A 248 1.12 22.77 -9.86
N ALA A 249 1.15 23.59 -8.81
CA ALA A 249 2.39 24.05 -8.18
C ALA A 249 3.20 22.88 -7.61
N GLN A 250 2.53 21.81 -7.15
CA GLN A 250 3.13 20.56 -6.69
C GLN A 250 3.45 19.59 -7.84
N GLY A 251 3.17 19.99 -9.10
CA GLY A 251 3.45 19.20 -10.30
C GLY A 251 2.38 18.16 -10.65
N PHE A 252 1.17 18.24 -10.04
CA PHE A 252 0.05 17.35 -10.31
C PHE A 252 -0.97 17.95 -11.26
N GLN A 253 -1.60 17.07 -12.03
CA GLN A 253 -2.75 17.39 -12.88
C GLN A 253 -3.89 16.42 -12.59
N LEU A 254 -5.09 16.94 -12.43
CA LEU A 254 -6.30 16.14 -12.25
C LEU A 254 -7.13 16.24 -13.54
N GLU A 255 -7.39 15.10 -14.17
CA GLU A 255 -8.13 14.98 -15.41
C GLU A 255 -9.28 14.00 -15.29
N PRO A 256 -10.43 14.25 -15.93
CA PRO A 256 -11.49 13.25 -16.05
C PRO A 256 -10.98 12.00 -16.78
N LEU A 257 -11.25 10.83 -16.21
CA LEU A 257 -10.92 9.55 -16.81
C LEU A 257 -12.17 8.95 -17.47
N THR A 258 -12.23 9.06 -18.79
CA THR A 258 -13.28 8.39 -19.55
C THR A 258 -12.80 6.98 -19.88
N VAL A 259 -13.14 6.01 -19.08
CA VAL A 259 -12.97 4.60 -19.43
C VAL A 259 -14.20 4.19 -20.21
N PRO A 260 -14.07 3.72 -21.46
CA PRO A 260 -15.21 3.18 -22.18
C PRO A 260 -15.75 2.00 -21.36
N SER A 261 -16.87 2.18 -20.70
CA SER A 261 -17.62 1.07 -20.15
C SER A 261 -18.04 0.23 -21.35
N LYS A 262 -17.42 -0.94 -21.53
CA LYS A 262 -18.05 -1.95 -22.38
C LYS A 262 -19.38 -2.25 -21.69
N PRO A 263 -20.52 -2.00 -22.34
CA PRO A 263 -21.77 -2.46 -21.79
C PRO A 263 -21.62 -3.98 -21.66
N SER A 264 -21.64 -4.47 -20.43
CA SER A 264 -21.84 -5.90 -20.22
C SER A 264 -23.21 -6.20 -20.79
N VAL A 265 -23.30 -7.04 -21.79
CA VAL A 265 -24.53 -7.39 -22.51
C VAL A 265 -25.60 -7.97 -21.57
N GLU A 266 -25.27 -8.17 -20.30
CA GLU A 266 -26.09 -8.85 -19.29
C GLU A 266 -26.61 -7.95 -18.15
N GLU A 267 -26.18 -6.68 -18.05
CA GLU A 267 -26.73 -5.80 -17.03
C GLU A 267 -27.96 -5.06 -17.58
N PRO A 268 -29.15 -5.24 -16.96
CA PRO A 268 -30.33 -4.46 -17.36
C PRO A 268 -30.04 -2.98 -17.18
N LEU A 269 -30.41 -2.15 -18.17
CA LEU A 269 -30.38 -0.71 -18.07
C LEU A 269 -31.24 -0.25 -16.89
N VAL A 270 -30.61 0.10 -15.78
CA VAL A 270 -31.30 0.63 -14.61
C VAL A 270 -31.34 2.15 -14.75
N PHE A 271 -32.49 2.68 -15.09
CA PHE A 271 -32.71 4.12 -15.11
C PHE A 271 -32.62 4.68 -13.68
N GLY A 272 -31.81 5.74 -13.49
CA GLY A 272 -31.62 6.36 -12.19
C GLY A 272 -30.56 5.71 -11.32
N ALA A 273 -29.81 4.73 -11.81
CA ALA A 273 -28.62 4.24 -11.10
C ALA A 273 -27.60 5.38 -10.92
N PRO A 274 -26.96 5.49 -9.75
CA PRO A 274 -25.93 6.50 -9.54
C PRO A 274 -24.79 6.25 -10.52
N SER A 275 -24.56 7.22 -11.43
CA SER A 275 -23.39 7.19 -12.29
C SER A 275 -22.14 7.50 -11.46
N MET A 276 -21.02 6.86 -11.80
CA MET A 276 -19.72 7.15 -11.19
C MET A 276 -18.87 7.91 -12.21
N MET A 277 -18.06 8.83 -11.72
CA MET A 277 -17.07 9.53 -12.52
C MET A 277 -15.70 9.29 -11.93
N ASP A 278 -14.77 8.95 -12.80
CA ASP A 278 -13.39 8.71 -12.44
C ASP A 278 -12.54 9.92 -12.86
N TYR A 279 -11.62 10.33 -11.99
CA TYR A 279 -10.57 11.30 -12.27
C TYR A 279 -9.23 10.64 -12.09
N ILE A 280 -8.28 10.95 -12.95
CA ILE A 280 -6.90 10.51 -12.79
C ILE A 280 -6.05 11.69 -12.30
N LEU A 281 -5.31 11.47 -11.23
CA LEU A 281 -4.26 12.34 -10.77
C LEU A 281 -2.93 11.86 -11.33
N THR A 282 -2.35 12.65 -12.21
CA THR A 282 -1.07 12.38 -12.87
C THR A 282 -0.02 13.41 -12.48
N GLY A 283 1.24 13.07 -12.62
CA GLY A 283 2.35 13.95 -12.28
C GLY A 283 2.85 13.67 -10.85
N GLY A 284 3.59 14.60 -10.34
CA GLY A 284 4.25 14.50 -9.03
C GLY A 284 5.76 14.35 -9.18
N ARG A 285 6.49 15.37 -8.78
CA ARG A 285 7.96 15.33 -8.72
C ARG A 285 8.43 15.08 -7.29
N THR A 286 8.94 13.97 -7.09
CA THR A 286 10.06 13.37 -6.35
C THR A 286 10.50 13.92 -4.99
N SER A 287 9.96 14.99 -4.42
CA SER A 287 10.51 15.56 -3.18
C SER A 287 9.46 16.06 -2.20
N LEU A 288 8.27 15.48 -2.20
CA LEU A 288 7.24 15.92 -1.25
C LEU A 288 7.45 15.24 0.11
N THR A 289 7.99 15.98 1.05
CA THR A 289 8.15 15.55 2.45
C THR A 289 6.82 15.57 3.22
N SER A 290 5.84 16.31 2.73
CA SER A 290 4.50 16.48 3.30
C SER A 290 3.44 15.79 2.45
N PRO A 291 2.31 15.35 3.05
CA PRO A 291 1.20 14.80 2.30
C PRO A 291 0.61 15.81 1.32
N VAL A 292 0.27 15.34 0.13
CA VAL A 292 -0.51 16.08 -0.87
C VAL A 292 -1.99 15.85 -0.58
N ASN A 293 -2.75 16.93 -0.47
CA ASN A 293 -4.17 16.86 -0.24
C ASN A 293 -4.91 17.02 -1.58
N VAL A 294 -5.74 16.04 -1.92
CA VAL A 294 -6.65 16.11 -3.07
C VAL A 294 -8.02 16.47 -2.54
N GLN A 295 -8.51 17.64 -2.91
CA GLN A 295 -9.83 18.12 -2.50
C GLN A 295 -10.65 18.43 -3.76
N LEU A 296 -11.87 17.89 -3.80
CA LEU A 296 -12.84 18.17 -4.86
C LEU A 296 -14.18 18.54 -4.22
N SER A 297 -14.86 19.48 -4.85
CA SER A 297 -16.20 19.91 -4.50
C SER A 297 -17.15 19.68 -5.68
N GLU A 298 -18.33 19.14 -5.40
CA GLU A 298 -19.40 19.00 -6.39
C GLU A 298 -20.32 20.20 -6.33
N ARG A 299 -20.39 20.97 -7.40
CA ARG A 299 -21.21 22.20 -7.51
C ARG A 299 -21.77 22.43 -8.92
N ALA A 300 -22.70 23.36 -9.05
CA ALA A 300 -23.17 23.79 -10.34
C ALA A 300 -22.15 24.77 -10.97
N PRO A 301 -21.53 24.45 -12.12
CA PRO A 301 -20.45 25.27 -12.69
C PRO A 301 -20.89 26.62 -13.23
N TRP A 302 -22.20 26.82 -13.50
CA TRP A 302 -22.76 28.06 -13.98
C TRP A 302 -23.17 29.04 -12.86
N ASP A 303 -23.15 28.64 -11.62
CA ASP A 303 -23.53 29.45 -10.46
C ASP A 303 -22.47 29.36 -9.38
N CYS A 304 -21.59 30.36 -9.37
CA CYS A 304 -20.50 30.43 -8.36
C CYS A 304 -21.03 30.59 -6.93
N SER A 305 -22.30 30.99 -6.76
CA SER A 305 -22.97 31.11 -5.45
C SER A 305 -23.69 29.81 -5.04
N SER A 306 -23.74 28.81 -5.92
CA SER A 306 -24.36 27.51 -5.66
C SER A 306 -23.71 26.78 -4.48
N PRO A 307 -24.52 26.20 -3.59
CA PRO A 307 -23.99 25.45 -2.46
C PRO A 307 -23.21 24.23 -2.97
N VAL A 308 -22.13 23.89 -2.28
CA VAL A 308 -21.41 22.64 -2.48
C VAL A 308 -22.29 21.49 -2.00
N ILE A 309 -22.63 20.57 -2.90
CA ILE A 309 -23.51 19.42 -2.60
C ILE A 309 -22.75 18.14 -2.27
N GLY A 310 -21.47 18.08 -2.61
CA GLY A 310 -20.59 16.98 -2.31
C GLY A 310 -19.15 17.44 -2.10
N THR A 311 -18.43 16.83 -1.19
CA THR A 311 -17.01 17.09 -0.95
C THR A 311 -16.24 15.78 -0.90
N PHE A 312 -15.09 15.75 -1.54
CA PHE A 312 -14.12 14.68 -1.43
C PHE A 312 -12.80 15.23 -0.89
N ARG A 313 -12.19 14.50 0.03
CA ARG A 313 -10.84 14.79 0.53
C ARG A 313 -10.08 13.49 0.66
N SER A 314 -8.84 13.46 0.26
CA SER A 314 -7.90 12.37 0.52
C SER A 314 -6.50 12.92 0.59
N SER A 315 -5.61 12.22 1.27
CA SER A 315 -4.21 12.61 1.41
C SER A 315 -3.29 11.50 0.90
N ALA A 316 -2.28 11.88 0.13
CA ALA A 316 -1.24 10.98 -0.35
C ALA A 316 0.13 11.48 0.08
N LYS A 317 0.90 10.66 0.77
CA LYS A 317 2.29 10.90 1.09
C LYS A 317 3.14 10.01 0.21
N PHE A 318 3.76 10.58 -0.79
CA PHE A 318 4.56 9.80 -1.73
C PHE A 318 5.82 9.25 -1.07
N GLU A 319 6.07 7.95 -1.27
CA GLU A 319 7.25 7.26 -0.78
C GLU A 319 8.29 7.11 -1.89
N PRO A 320 9.35 7.95 -1.89
CA PRO A 320 10.45 7.77 -2.82
C PRO A 320 11.36 6.65 -2.31
N LEU A 321 11.26 5.45 -2.88
CA LEU A 321 12.23 4.38 -2.65
C LEU A 321 13.51 4.70 -3.46
N SER A 322 14.32 5.63 -2.94
CA SER A 322 15.52 6.12 -3.61
C SER A 322 16.78 5.43 -3.07
N LEU A 323 17.83 5.40 -3.91
CA LEU A 323 19.13 4.83 -3.55
C LEU A 323 19.74 5.46 -2.29
N GLY A 324 20.40 4.64 -1.49
CA GLY A 324 21.10 5.04 -0.27
C GLY A 324 20.30 4.72 0.99
N LEU A 325 20.67 5.37 2.09
CA LEU A 325 19.96 5.20 3.36
C LEU A 325 18.51 5.69 3.25
N THR A 326 17.60 4.96 3.88
CA THR A 326 16.21 5.41 3.99
C THR A 326 16.10 6.74 4.73
N PRO A 327 15.03 7.54 4.52
CA PRO A 327 14.85 8.80 5.26
C PRO A 327 14.88 8.61 6.78
N HIS A 328 14.35 7.50 7.29
CA HIS A 328 14.35 7.16 8.71
C HIS A 328 15.78 6.90 9.22
N SER A 329 16.57 6.09 8.52
CA SER A 329 17.96 5.81 8.87
C SER A 329 18.84 7.05 8.81
N ARG A 330 18.65 7.95 7.82
CA ARG A 330 19.35 9.23 7.77
C ARG A 330 19.05 10.10 8.99
N LYS A 331 17.78 10.18 9.38
CA LYS A 331 17.36 10.96 10.55
C LYS A 331 17.95 10.40 11.85
N GLN A 332 18.08 9.09 11.95
CA GLN A 332 18.71 8.42 13.09
C GLN A 332 20.20 8.76 13.20
N LEU A 333 20.94 8.67 12.08
CA LEU A 333 22.37 9.06 12.05
C LEU A 333 22.59 10.52 12.46
N LEU A 334 21.72 11.44 12.02
CA LEU A 334 21.84 12.85 12.38
C LEU A 334 21.57 13.10 13.86
N LYS A 335 20.77 12.27 14.51
CA LYS A 335 20.53 12.36 15.96
C LYS A 335 21.69 11.79 16.78
N GLY A 336 22.25 10.65 16.36
CA GLY A 336 23.38 10.00 17.06
C GLY A 336 24.72 10.67 16.84
N GLY A 337 24.87 11.55 15.84
CA GLY A 337 26.09 12.35 15.62
C GLY A 337 26.13 13.68 16.37
N LEU A 338 25.13 13.98 17.18
CA LEU A 338 25.04 15.19 18.04
C LEU A 338 25.30 14.87 19.54
N GLU A 339 25.57 13.62 19.88
CA GLU A 339 26.06 13.17 21.19
C GLU A 339 27.58 12.88 21.12
#